data_7f09c7effbe59366e683edd789f2bd89
#
_entry.id   7f09c7effbe59366e683edd789f2bd89
#
_cell.length_a   1.000
_cell.length_b   1.000
_cell.length_c   1.000
_cell.angle_alpha   90.00
_cell.angle_beta   90.00
_cell.angle_gamma   90.00
#
_symmetry.space_group_name_H-M   'P 1'
#
loop_
_entity.id
_entity.type
_entity.pdbx_description
1 polymer ?
#
loop_
_entity_poly.entity_id
_entity_poly.type
_entity_poly.pdbx_seq_one_letter_code
_entity_poly.pdbx_strand_id
1 'polypeptide(L)'
;RSGVFGGQKVNYSATIGETILSAEDGTQKAAIVTTSYVREPRDPSRPVTFLFNGGPGSGSVWLQMGAFGPKRVAIPSDARDDGAPPYPLVDNPDSLLDVTDLVFIDPPGTGFSYLIGKTEPREFYGVTADAKAVAQVIRRWLNDHGRWASPKFLGGESYGTTRSAAVVNE
;
A
#
# COMPACT_ATOMS: atom_id res chain seq x y z
N ARG A 1 -4.09 -11.56 -13.93
CA ARG A 1 -2.88 -12.27 -13.48
C ARG A 1 -3.26 -13.53 -12.71
N SER A 2 -2.30 -14.44 -12.50
CA SER A 2 -2.47 -15.59 -11.62
C SER A 2 -1.15 -15.95 -10.95
N GLY A 3 -1.22 -16.57 -9.77
CA GLY A 3 -0.08 -17.06 -9.01
C GLY A 3 -0.50 -18.19 -8.07
N VAL A 4 0.48 -18.80 -7.39
CA VAL A 4 0.25 -19.79 -6.32
C VAL A 4 0.74 -19.16 -5.02
N PHE A 5 -0.18 -18.99 -4.06
CA PHE A 5 0.08 -18.35 -2.77
C PHE A 5 -0.48 -19.25 -1.67
N GLY A 6 0.29 -19.50 -0.62
CA GLY A 6 -0.11 -20.46 0.43
C GLY A 6 -0.49 -21.86 -0.12
N GLY A 7 0.09 -22.26 -1.24
CA GLY A 7 -0.26 -23.50 -1.94
C GLY A 7 -1.56 -23.44 -2.77
N GLN A 8 -2.26 -22.30 -2.83
CA GLN A 8 -3.50 -22.13 -3.57
C GLN A 8 -3.28 -21.33 -4.85
N LYS A 9 -3.87 -21.76 -5.96
CA LYS A 9 -3.90 -20.99 -7.20
C LYS A 9 -4.92 -19.84 -7.05
N VAL A 10 -4.45 -18.60 -7.19
CA VAL A 10 -5.27 -17.40 -7.11
C VAL A 10 -5.17 -16.62 -8.40
N ASN A 11 -6.32 -16.30 -8.98
CA ASN A 11 -6.43 -15.30 -10.03
C ASN A 11 -6.63 -13.93 -9.40
N TYR A 12 -5.99 -12.90 -9.92
CA TYR A 12 -6.09 -11.54 -9.35
C TYR A 12 -5.91 -10.45 -10.39
N SER A 13 -6.52 -9.31 -10.12
CA SER A 13 -6.23 -8.06 -10.81
C SER A 13 -5.13 -7.29 -10.06
N ALA A 14 -4.27 -6.61 -10.81
CA ALA A 14 -3.28 -5.66 -10.28
C ALA A 14 -3.60 -4.28 -10.85
N THR A 15 -3.87 -3.32 -10.00
CA THR A 15 -4.30 -1.97 -10.38
C THR A 15 -3.48 -0.93 -9.66
N ILE A 16 -3.04 0.09 -10.39
CA ILE A 16 -2.49 1.32 -9.81
C ILE A 16 -3.61 2.36 -9.84
N GLY A 17 -3.88 2.96 -8.69
CA GLY A 17 -4.87 4.00 -8.53
C GLY A 17 -4.28 5.26 -7.93
N GLU A 18 -4.92 6.39 -8.17
CA GLU A 18 -4.55 7.69 -7.63
C GLU A 18 -5.72 8.28 -6.85
N THR A 19 -5.47 8.75 -5.65
CA THR A 19 -6.45 9.46 -4.81
C THR A 19 -5.97 10.89 -4.58
N ILE A 20 -6.76 11.85 -4.99
CA ILE A 20 -6.47 13.27 -4.74
C ILE A 20 -6.95 13.64 -3.34
N LEU A 21 -6.02 14.11 -2.51
CA LEU A 21 -6.31 14.73 -1.23
C LEU A 21 -6.51 16.23 -1.43
N SER A 22 -7.59 16.77 -0.89
CA SER A 22 -7.92 18.19 -0.97
C SER A 22 -8.14 18.78 0.42
N ALA A 23 -7.87 20.07 0.56
CA ALA A 23 -8.26 20.87 1.72
C ALA A 23 -9.79 21.10 1.72
N GLU A 24 -10.32 21.64 2.81
CA GLU A 24 -11.75 21.90 2.97
C GLU A 24 -12.32 22.88 1.91
N ASP A 25 -11.49 23.80 1.42
CA ASP A 25 -11.83 24.73 0.34
C ASP A 25 -11.78 24.13 -1.06
N GLY A 26 -11.49 22.81 -1.16
CA GLY A 26 -11.37 22.09 -2.42
C GLY A 26 -9.99 22.18 -3.08
N THR A 27 -9.05 22.93 -2.52
CA THR A 27 -7.68 23.01 -3.06
C THR A 27 -6.99 21.66 -3.01
N GLN A 28 -6.56 21.17 -4.16
CA GLN A 28 -5.83 19.91 -4.26
C GLN A 28 -4.44 20.03 -3.62
N LYS A 29 -4.10 19.08 -2.75
CA LYS A 29 -2.88 19.08 -1.94
C LYS A 29 -1.89 18.01 -2.31
N ALA A 30 -2.36 16.80 -2.56
CA ALA A 30 -1.50 15.66 -2.89
C ALA A 30 -2.25 14.65 -3.75
N ALA A 31 -1.50 13.94 -4.58
CA ALA A 31 -1.94 12.74 -5.27
C ALA A 31 -1.29 11.54 -4.60
N ILE A 32 -2.10 10.67 -4.03
CA ILE A 32 -1.64 9.47 -3.32
C ILE A 32 -1.84 8.26 -4.20
N VAL A 33 -0.74 7.59 -4.50
CA VAL A 33 -0.74 6.40 -5.35
C VAL A 33 -0.91 5.15 -4.49
N THR A 34 -1.78 4.27 -4.95
CA THR A 34 -2.01 2.95 -4.37
C THR A 34 -1.79 1.86 -5.41
N THR A 35 -1.16 0.77 -5.00
CA THR A 35 -1.10 -0.46 -5.80
C THR A 35 -1.95 -1.52 -5.14
N SER A 36 -3.00 -1.97 -5.84
CA SER A 36 -3.97 -2.93 -5.33
C SER A 36 -3.86 -4.26 -6.05
N TYR A 37 -3.88 -5.35 -5.28
CA TYR A 37 -3.99 -6.73 -5.76
C TYR A 37 -5.26 -7.32 -5.21
N VAL A 38 -6.22 -7.57 -6.08
CA VAL A 38 -7.57 -8.03 -5.70
C VAL A 38 -7.85 -9.37 -6.36
N ARG A 39 -8.24 -10.37 -5.56
CA ARG A 39 -8.61 -11.70 -6.05
C ARG A 39 -9.78 -11.63 -7.01
N GLU A 40 -9.73 -12.49 -8.02
CA GLU A 40 -10.84 -12.69 -8.98
C GLU A 40 -11.39 -14.12 -8.88
N PRO A 41 -12.72 -14.32 -8.95
CA PRO A 41 -13.75 -13.27 -9.02
C PRO A 41 -13.80 -12.43 -7.74
N ARG A 42 -14.21 -11.16 -7.86
CA ARG A 42 -14.28 -10.25 -6.71
C ARG A 42 -15.29 -10.73 -5.68
N ASP A 43 -14.91 -10.63 -4.42
CA ASP A 43 -15.77 -10.92 -3.26
C ASP A 43 -15.76 -9.71 -2.32
N PRO A 44 -16.89 -8.99 -2.17
CA PRO A 44 -16.96 -7.80 -1.32
C PRO A 44 -16.85 -8.11 0.18
N SER A 45 -16.98 -9.38 0.58
CA SER A 45 -16.83 -9.82 1.97
C SER A 45 -15.39 -10.24 2.32
N ARG A 46 -14.55 -10.44 1.30
CA ARG A 46 -13.16 -10.85 1.49
C ARG A 46 -12.37 -9.81 2.31
N PRO A 47 -11.47 -10.22 3.23
CA PRO A 47 -10.59 -9.30 3.92
C PRO A 47 -9.78 -8.42 2.98
N VAL A 48 -9.47 -7.20 3.42
CA VAL A 48 -8.54 -6.28 2.74
C VAL A 48 -7.48 -5.79 3.72
N THR A 49 -6.23 -5.85 3.33
CA THR A 49 -5.08 -5.39 4.10
C THR A 49 -4.44 -4.19 3.42
N PHE A 50 -4.42 -3.06 4.13
CA PHE A 50 -3.73 -1.85 3.70
C PHE A 50 -2.31 -1.84 4.29
N LEU A 51 -1.33 -1.64 3.43
CA LEU A 51 0.09 -1.81 3.74
C LEU A 51 0.87 -0.54 3.40
N PHE A 52 1.77 -0.13 4.27
CA PHE A 52 2.64 1.01 4.07
C PHE A 52 3.95 0.90 4.85
N ASN A 53 5.04 1.29 4.22
CA ASN A 53 6.32 1.44 4.90
C ASN A 53 6.36 2.70 5.77
N GLY A 54 7.38 2.82 6.56
CA GLY A 54 7.58 3.89 7.53
C GLY A 54 8.54 4.98 7.08
N GLY A 55 9.62 5.09 7.74
CA GLY A 55 10.59 6.18 7.64
C GLY A 55 10.43 7.14 8.83
N PRO A 56 9.56 8.18 8.82
CA PRO A 56 8.68 8.60 7.72
C PRO A 56 9.45 9.00 6.46
N GLY A 57 8.78 8.89 5.30
CA GLY A 57 9.34 9.26 4.01
C GLY A 57 9.69 8.09 3.09
N SER A 58 9.37 6.83 3.46
CA SER A 58 9.56 5.67 2.60
C SER A 58 8.28 5.33 1.83
N GLY A 59 8.44 5.06 0.54
CA GLY A 59 7.40 4.44 -0.28
C GLY A 59 7.20 2.97 0.07
N SER A 60 6.05 2.42 -0.26
CA SER A 60 5.62 1.07 0.15
C SER A 60 6.24 -0.07 -0.68
N VAL A 61 7.18 0.25 -1.56
CA VAL A 61 7.88 -0.71 -2.43
C VAL A 61 8.58 -1.82 -1.63
N TRP A 62 9.10 -1.52 -0.44
CA TRP A 62 9.80 -2.50 0.39
C TRP A 62 8.87 -3.62 0.87
N LEU A 63 7.67 -3.29 1.35
CA LEU A 63 6.66 -4.29 1.68
C LEU A 63 6.08 -4.95 0.44
N GLN A 64 5.88 -4.18 -0.65
CA GLN A 64 5.27 -4.68 -1.87
C GLN A 64 6.17 -5.67 -2.59
N MET A 65 7.43 -5.30 -2.85
CA MET A 65 8.37 -6.08 -3.67
C MET A 65 9.36 -6.89 -2.84
N GLY A 66 9.36 -6.72 -1.54
CA GLY A 66 10.26 -7.43 -0.62
C GLY A 66 9.55 -8.47 0.26
N ALA A 67 8.24 -8.29 0.55
CA ALA A 67 7.56 -9.14 1.52
C ALA A 67 6.20 -9.65 1.05
N PHE A 68 5.18 -8.80 0.87
CA PHE A 68 3.78 -9.23 0.80
C PHE A 68 3.18 -9.24 -0.60
N GLY A 69 3.76 -8.55 -1.56
CA GLY A 69 3.24 -8.52 -2.93
C GLY A 69 3.33 -9.88 -3.63
N PRO A 70 2.54 -10.09 -4.70
CA PRO A 70 2.53 -11.37 -5.43
C PRO A 70 3.81 -11.65 -6.23
N LYS A 71 4.64 -10.64 -6.38
CA LYS A 71 5.99 -10.71 -6.95
C LYS A 71 6.97 -10.10 -5.96
N ARG A 72 8.18 -10.62 -5.91
CA ARG A 72 9.26 -10.06 -5.09
C ARG A 72 10.57 -10.01 -5.87
N VAL A 73 11.44 -9.11 -5.46
CA VAL A 73 12.84 -9.11 -5.94
C VAL A 73 13.55 -10.31 -5.33
N ALA A 74 14.23 -11.09 -6.16
CA ALA A 74 15.05 -12.19 -5.68
C ALA A 74 16.38 -11.65 -5.14
N ILE A 75 16.51 -11.68 -3.82
CA ILE A 75 17.74 -11.28 -3.11
C ILE A 75 18.24 -12.50 -2.35
N PRO A 76 19.53 -12.90 -2.53
CA PRO A 76 20.13 -13.96 -1.75
C PRO A 76 20.12 -13.67 -0.24
N SER A 77 19.82 -14.69 0.57
CA SER A 77 19.74 -14.52 2.04
C SER A 77 21.11 -14.49 2.73
N ASP A 78 22.19 -14.72 2.00
CA ASP A 78 23.57 -14.81 2.53
C ASP A 78 24.26 -13.44 2.62
N ALA A 79 23.55 -12.36 2.30
CA ALA A 79 24.04 -10.98 2.30
C ALA A 79 25.28 -10.74 1.40
N ARG A 80 25.49 -11.57 0.39
CA ARG A 80 26.62 -11.46 -0.57
C ARG A 80 26.26 -10.72 -1.85
N ASP A 81 24.99 -10.31 -2.01
CA ASP A 81 24.57 -9.54 -3.16
C ASP A 81 25.17 -8.13 -3.06
N ASP A 82 25.87 -7.71 -4.09
CA ASP A 82 26.46 -6.38 -4.22
C ASP A 82 25.45 -5.32 -4.67
N GLY A 83 24.20 -5.70 -4.89
CA GLY A 83 23.15 -4.81 -5.38
C GLY A 83 23.25 -4.46 -6.86
N ALA A 84 24.07 -5.20 -7.62
CA ALA A 84 24.20 -4.97 -9.06
C ALA A 84 23.02 -5.56 -9.86
N PRO A 85 22.57 -4.90 -10.95
CA PRO A 85 21.57 -5.47 -11.84
C PRO A 85 22.09 -6.74 -12.53
N PRO A 86 21.22 -7.66 -13.00
CA PRO A 86 19.77 -7.52 -13.04
C PRO A 86 19.11 -7.79 -11.68
N TYR A 87 17.95 -7.12 -11.44
CA TYR A 87 17.10 -7.38 -10.25
C TYR A 87 15.91 -8.26 -10.67
N PRO A 88 16.04 -9.59 -10.65
CA PRO A 88 14.99 -10.47 -11.14
C PRO A 88 13.76 -10.43 -10.23
N LEU A 89 12.59 -10.26 -10.86
CA LEU A 89 11.31 -10.42 -10.20
C LEU A 89 10.85 -11.87 -10.32
N VAL A 90 10.59 -12.47 -9.18
CA VAL A 90 10.10 -13.85 -9.09
C VAL A 90 8.71 -13.88 -8.46
N ASP A 91 7.99 -14.98 -8.63
CA ASP A 91 6.75 -15.22 -7.89
C ASP A 91 7.05 -15.28 -6.39
N ASN A 92 6.14 -14.70 -5.60
CA ASN A 92 6.23 -14.73 -4.14
C ASN A 92 5.19 -15.71 -3.58
N PRO A 93 5.56 -16.98 -3.30
CA PRO A 93 4.61 -17.95 -2.76
C PRO A 93 4.11 -17.59 -1.36
N ASP A 94 4.83 -16.72 -0.65
CA ASP A 94 4.53 -16.28 0.71
C ASP A 94 3.66 -15.01 0.76
N SER A 95 3.19 -14.54 -0.40
CA SER A 95 2.23 -13.42 -0.46
C SER A 95 0.93 -13.81 0.23
N LEU A 96 0.36 -12.88 1.00
CA LEU A 96 -0.91 -13.06 1.70
C LEU A 96 -2.15 -13.03 0.77
N LEU A 97 -1.95 -13.03 -0.55
CA LEU A 97 -3.05 -12.91 -1.51
C LEU A 97 -3.97 -14.14 -1.55
N ASP A 98 -3.61 -15.23 -0.90
CA ASP A 98 -4.49 -16.38 -0.67
C ASP A 98 -5.60 -16.06 0.37
N VAL A 99 -5.32 -15.24 1.38
CA VAL A 99 -6.25 -14.96 2.50
C VAL A 99 -6.84 -13.56 2.51
N THR A 100 -6.20 -12.57 1.89
CA THR A 100 -6.65 -11.16 1.89
C THR A 100 -6.33 -10.48 0.56
N ASP A 101 -7.09 -9.44 0.21
CA ASP A 101 -6.68 -8.52 -0.84
C ASP A 101 -5.65 -7.54 -0.27
N LEU A 102 -4.72 -7.07 -1.11
CA LEU A 102 -3.60 -6.23 -0.70
C LEU A 102 -3.68 -4.87 -1.34
N VAL A 103 -3.53 -3.82 -0.54
CA VAL A 103 -3.47 -2.43 -1.00
C VAL A 103 -2.24 -1.76 -0.41
N PHE A 104 -1.25 -1.51 -1.23
CA PHE A 104 -0.04 -0.78 -0.85
C PHE A 104 -0.26 0.70 -1.09
N ILE A 105 -0.03 1.53 -0.07
CA ILE A 105 -0.21 2.98 -0.11
C ILE A 105 1.16 3.63 -0.02
N ASP A 106 1.49 4.47 -0.98
CA ASP A 106 2.63 5.37 -0.86
C ASP A 106 2.17 6.63 -0.11
N PRO A 107 2.62 6.89 1.13
CA PRO A 107 2.24 8.10 1.86
C PRO A 107 2.61 9.39 1.11
N PRO A 108 2.06 10.57 1.49
CA PRO A 108 2.30 11.82 0.79
C PRO A 108 3.79 12.12 0.58
N GLY A 109 4.16 12.41 -0.68
CA GLY A 109 5.55 12.72 -1.07
C GLY A 109 6.52 11.55 -1.02
N THR A 110 6.03 10.31 -1.03
CA THR A 110 6.85 9.09 -1.06
C THR A 110 6.51 8.23 -2.27
N GLY A 111 7.44 7.37 -2.68
CA GLY A 111 7.22 6.44 -3.80
C GLY A 111 6.75 7.16 -5.07
N PHE A 112 5.57 6.79 -5.54
CA PHE A 112 4.93 7.43 -6.70
C PHE A 112 3.93 8.54 -6.32
N SER A 113 3.70 8.77 -5.01
CA SER A 113 2.83 9.84 -4.53
C SER A 113 3.55 11.18 -4.56
N TYR A 114 2.83 12.25 -4.91
CA TYR A 114 3.42 13.57 -5.07
C TYR A 114 2.51 14.68 -4.51
N LEU A 115 3.13 15.80 -4.19
CA LEU A 115 2.42 17.00 -3.75
C LEU A 115 1.98 17.83 -4.95
N ILE A 116 0.84 18.51 -4.83
CA ILE A 116 0.24 19.28 -5.92
C ILE A 116 0.38 20.79 -5.65
N GLY A 117 0.73 21.53 -6.69
CA GLY A 117 0.76 22.97 -6.68
C GLY A 117 1.79 23.56 -5.71
N LYS A 118 1.34 24.40 -4.78
CA LYS A 118 2.18 25.06 -3.77
C LYS A 118 2.13 24.38 -2.40
N THR A 119 1.66 23.14 -2.34
CA THR A 119 1.58 22.38 -1.08
C THR A 119 2.97 22.14 -0.52
N GLU A 120 3.17 22.53 0.72
CA GLU A 120 4.43 22.32 1.42
C GLU A 120 4.48 20.92 2.06
N PRO A 121 5.60 20.19 1.99
CA PRO A 121 5.72 18.87 2.60
C PRO A 121 5.34 18.85 4.08
N ARG A 122 5.64 19.91 4.81
CA ARG A 122 5.30 20.07 6.24
C ARG A 122 3.80 20.01 6.56
N GLU A 123 2.93 20.21 5.58
CA GLU A 123 1.48 20.09 5.77
C GLU A 123 1.05 18.63 6.06
N PHE A 124 1.90 17.67 5.68
CA PHE A 124 1.70 16.25 5.94
C PHE A 124 2.64 15.69 7.00
N TYR A 125 3.50 16.53 7.59
CA TYR A 125 4.40 16.08 8.65
C TYR A 125 3.70 16.02 10.01
N GLY A 126 4.15 15.10 10.84
CA GLY A 126 3.56 14.84 12.13
C GLY A 126 2.51 13.73 12.09
N VAL A 127 2.38 13.02 13.21
CA VAL A 127 1.60 11.79 13.31
C VAL A 127 0.15 11.96 12.89
N THR A 128 -0.49 13.04 13.35
CA THR A 128 -1.92 13.30 13.05
C THR A 128 -2.16 13.64 11.58
N ALA A 129 -1.34 14.51 10.98
CA ALA A 129 -1.52 14.91 9.58
C ALA A 129 -1.29 13.72 8.63
N ASP A 130 -0.26 12.94 8.89
CA ASP A 130 0.06 11.72 8.16
C ASP A 130 -1.05 10.68 8.28
N ALA A 131 -1.55 10.41 9.50
CA ALA A 131 -2.63 9.47 9.74
C ALA A 131 -3.94 9.89 9.04
N LYS A 132 -4.31 11.18 9.10
CA LYS A 132 -5.48 11.72 8.41
C LYS A 132 -5.40 11.52 6.90
N ALA A 133 -4.24 11.78 6.31
CA ALA A 133 -4.03 11.60 4.88
C ALA A 133 -4.26 10.13 4.49
N VAL A 134 -3.64 9.19 5.20
CA VAL A 134 -3.78 7.75 4.94
C VAL A 134 -5.21 7.26 5.19
N ALA A 135 -5.86 7.71 6.27
CA ALA A 135 -7.26 7.38 6.56
C ALA A 135 -8.21 7.83 5.44
N GLN A 136 -8.00 9.04 4.87
CA GLN A 136 -8.78 9.52 3.73
C GLN A 136 -8.60 8.62 2.49
N VAL A 137 -7.38 8.20 2.19
CA VAL A 137 -7.09 7.28 1.09
C VAL A 137 -7.80 5.95 1.29
N ILE A 138 -7.72 5.37 2.49
CA ILE A 138 -8.38 4.11 2.82
C ILE A 138 -9.90 4.22 2.65
N ARG A 139 -10.53 5.26 3.20
CA ARG A 139 -11.97 5.50 3.05
C ARG A 139 -12.38 5.66 1.59
N ARG A 140 -11.60 6.39 0.81
CA ARG A 140 -11.86 6.57 -0.63
C ARG A 140 -11.76 5.25 -1.36
N TRP A 141 -10.70 4.47 -1.11
CA TRP A 141 -10.52 3.16 -1.72
C TRP A 141 -11.68 2.21 -1.39
N LEU A 142 -12.09 2.16 -0.10
CA LEU A 142 -13.22 1.34 0.34
C LEU A 142 -14.54 1.73 -0.35
N ASN A 143 -14.75 3.03 -0.55
CA ASN A 143 -15.92 3.56 -1.24
C ASN A 143 -15.91 3.17 -2.73
N ASP A 144 -14.81 3.44 -3.41
CA ASP A 144 -14.69 3.24 -4.85
C ASP A 144 -14.73 1.75 -5.24
N HIS A 145 -14.37 0.86 -4.31
CA HIS A 145 -14.38 -0.59 -4.52
C HIS A 145 -15.55 -1.32 -3.84
N GLY A 146 -16.45 -0.60 -3.14
CA GLY A 146 -17.60 -1.19 -2.44
C GLY A 146 -17.21 -2.15 -1.32
N ARG A 147 -16.14 -1.86 -0.55
CA ARG A 147 -15.52 -2.79 0.39
C ARG A 147 -15.74 -2.41 1.88
N TRP A 148 -16.77 -1.64 2.19
CA TRP A 148 -17.06 -1.26 3.57
C TRP A 148 -17.42 -2.45 4.46
N ALA A 149 -18.05 -3.50 3.93
CA ALA A 149 -18.38 -4.72 4.67
C ALA A 149 -17.19 -5.66 4.87
N SER A 150 -16.07 -5.49 4.14
CA SER A 150 -14.88 -6.33 4.29
C SER A 150 -14.25 -6.16 5.68
N PRO A 151 -13.73 -7.22 6.31
CA PRO A 151 -12.76 -7.08 7.40
C PRO A 151 -11.54 -6.30 6.91
N LYS A 152 -11.08 -5.33 7.70
CA LYS A 152 -9.97 -4.44 7.33
C LYS A 152 -8.80 -4.66 8.26
N PHE A 153 -7.62 -4.78 7.67
CA PHE A 153 -6.37 -4.91 8.39
C PHE A 153 -5.40 -3.82 7.97
N LEU A 154 -4.58 -3.37 8.89
CA LEU A 154 -3.47 -2.46 8.63
C LEU A 154 -2.15 -3.17 8.90
N GLY A 155 -1.20 -3.01 8.00
CA GLY A 155 0.17 -3.50 8.16
C GLY A 155 1.17 -2.39 7.91
N GLY A 156 1.94 -2.06 8.93
CA GLY A 156 2.97 -1.02 8.88
C GLY A 156 4.32 -1.57 9.29
N GLU A 157 5.36 -1.15 8.59
CA GLU A 157 6.75 -1.42 8.97
C GLU A 157 7.36 -0.16 9.58
N SER A 158 8.19 -0.30 10.63
CA SER A 158 8.90 0.79 11.30
C SER A 158 7.94 1.90 11.77
N TYR A 159 8.12 3.16 11.34
CA TYR A 159 7.16 4.24 11.60
C TYR A 159 5.74 3.91 11.10
N GLY A 160 5.59 3.03 10.13
CA GLY A 160 4.30 2.51 9.69
C GLY A 160 3.49 1.84 10.81
N THR A 161 4.11 1.33 11.87
CA THR A 161 3.41 0.81 13.06
C THR A 161 2.75 1.94 13.85
N THR A 162 3.46 3.05 14.05
CA THR A 162 2.91 4.28 14.65
C THR A 162 1.76 4.83 13.81
N ARG A 163 1.95 4.88 12.48
CA ARG A 163 0.91 5.28 11.52
C ARG A 163 -0.32 4.39 11.64
N SER A 164 -0.15 3.06 11.69
CA SER A 164 -1.28 2.12 11.83
C SER A 164 -2.10 2.43 13.08
N ALA A 165 -1.45 2.62 14.23
CA ALA A 165 -2.11 2.95 15.48
C ALA A 165 -2.85 4.30 15.40
N ALA A 166 -2.26 5.31 14.76
CA ALA A 166 -2.87 6.62 14.60
C ALA A 166 -4.07 6.59 13.61
N VAL A 167 -3.96 5.86 12.51
CA VAL A 167 -5.03 5.71 11.49
C VAL A 167 -6.29 5.08 12.08
N VAL A 168 -6.16 4.15 13.03
CA VAL A 168 -7.32 3.52 13.69
C VAL A 168 -8.15 4.54 14.47
N ASN A 169 -7.56 5.64 14.94
CA ASN A 169 -8.25 6.68 15.70
C ASN A 169 -8.89 7.77 14.81
N GLU A 170 -8.63 7.78 13.51
CA GLU A 170 -9.20 8.71 12.53
C GLU A 170 -10.45 8.15 11.85
#